data_9586726fd4c05cc439b982c84c850675
#
_entry.id   9586726fd4c05cc439b982c84c850675
#
_cell.length_a   1.000
_cell.length_b   1.000
_cell.length_c   1.000
_cell.angle_alpha   90.00
_cell.angle_beta   90.00
_cell.angle_gamma   90.00
#
_symmetry.space_group_name_H-M   'P 1'
#
loop_
_entity.id
_entity.type
_entity.pdbx_description
1 polymer ?
#
loop_
_entity_poly.entity_id
_entity_poly.type
_entity_poly.pdbx_seq_one_letter_code
_entity_poly.pdbx_strand_id
1 'polypeptide(L)'
;MNFRIPLINILLIAITISVNAREWQQDILGDGFELTYINHGNDYSGPIRSTVIKNKNPECDNGLKRGILYVHGYNDYFFQKEMAEQFMDSCWTFYATDLRKYGRSILPGNKKFQVRDIKEYFADIDSALSVMREDGIEEVILMGHSTGGLTTSVYMSEKPDTIIKGLILNSPFLEWNMGSAMRKLVIPTVSTLSYLIPGMSFSQGDNTAYGESLLKDHHGEWEYNTNWKLLHSQKVEASWIRAIDNAHSIIQDGANIKIPILLMHSDSSVNDSEWTEAYQHADGVLNVEDISRIGRKLGPQVREATINGGLHDLMLSEPEIRNNVYQTIFKWIEDKGLNQS
;
A
#
# COMPACT_ATOMS: atom_id res chain seq x y z
N MET A 1 -2.87 -55.52 58.09
CA MET A 1 -3.07 -54.07 57.82
C MET A 1 -3.03 -53.90 56.30
N ASN A 2 -4.20 -53.81 55.66
CA ASN A 2 -4.25 -53.71 54.20
C ASN A 2 -4.40 -52.21 53.85
N PHE A 3 -3.31 -51.63 53.29
CA PHE A 3 -3.35 -50.26 52.75
C PHE A 3 -3.97 -50.29 51.34
N ARG A 4 -5.15 -49.71 51.16
CA ARG A 4 -5.77 -49.40 49.86
C ARG A 4 -5.27 -48.04 49.41
N ILE A 5 -4.53 -48.01 48.30
CA ILE A 5 -4.17 -46.78 47.60
C ILE A 5 -5.35 -46.31 46.76
N PRO A 6 -5.84 -45.08 46.89
CA PRO A 6 -6.93 -44.60 46.03
C PRO A 6 -6.36 -44.28 44.62
N LEU A 7 -6.99 -44.87 43.60
CA LEU A 7 -6.77 -44.48 42.21
C LEU A 7 -7.31 -43.05 41.99
N ILE A 8 -6.41 -42.10 41.76
CA ILE A 8 -6.79 -40.78 41.31
C ILE A 8 -6.96 -40.82 39.78
N ASN A 9 -8.20 -40.79 39.33
CA ASN A 9 -8.52 -40.58 37.90
C ASN A 9 -8.19 -39.16 37.50
N ILE A 10 -7.06 -38.97 36.80
CA ILE A 10 -6.72 -37.69 36.15
C ILE A 10 -7.54 -37.59 34.86
N LEU A 11 -8.60 -36.77 34.90
CA LEU A 11 -9.39 -36.45 33.74
C LEU A 11 -8.59 -35.45 32.88
N LEU A 12 -7.94 -35.94 31.82
CA LEU A 12 -7.30 -35.09 30.80
C LEU A 12 -8.41 -34.44 29.99
N ILE A 13 -8.70 -33.16 30.26
CA ILE A 13 -9.53 -32.32 29.39
C ILE A 13 -8.66 -31.90 28.21
N ALA A 14 -8.85 -32.58 27.09
CA ALA A 14 -8.31 -32.13 25.82
C ALA A 14 -9.07 -30.87 25.36
N ILE A 15 -8.50 -29.70 25.58
CA ILE A 15 -8.99 -28.46 24.97
C ILE A 15 -8.64 -28.52 23.49
N THR A 16 -9.61 -28.94 22.67
CA THR A 16 -9.50 -28.76 21.22
C THR A 16 -9.65 -27.27 20.91
N ILE A 17 -8.55 -26.59 20.69
CA ILE A 17 -8.55 -25.25 20.09
C ILE A 17 -8.96 -25.47 18.63
N SER A 18 -10.23 -25.24 18.31
CA SER A 18 -10.69 -25.10 16.92
C SER A 18 -9.99 -23.86 16.36
N VAL A 19 -8.91 -24.04 15.66
CA VAL A 19 -8.39 -23.00 14.77
C VAL A 19 -9.43 -22.92 13.65
N ASN A 20 -10.31 -21.93 13.73
CA ASN A 20 -11.20 -21.62 12.61
C ASN A 20 -10.30 -21.27 11.43
N ALA A 21 -10.24 -22.13 10.43
CA ALA A 21 -9.55 -21.85 9.19
C ALA A 21 -10.11 -20.54 8.61
N ARG A 22 -9.22 -19.65 8.19
CA ARG A 22 -9.60 -18.38 7.57
C ARG A 22 -10.46 -18.65 6.34
N GLU A 23 -11.57 -17.94 6.23
CA GLU A 23 -12.46 -18.04 5.07
C GLU A 23 -11.88 -17.23 3.90
N TRP A 24 -11.58 -17.93 2.82
CA TRP A 24 -11.16 -17.35 1.55
C TRP A 24 -12.29 -17.45 0.54
N GLN A 25 -12.46 -16.42 -0.26
CA GLN A 25 -13.43 -16.38 -1.35
C GLN A 25 -12.78 -15.87 -2.62
N GLN A 26 -13.32 -16.21 -3.78
CA GLN A 26 -12.81 -15.75 -5.06
C GLN A 26 -12.89 -14.23 -5.15
N ASP A 27 -11.81 -13.61 -5.63
CA ASP A 27 -11.75 -12.16 -5.86
C ASP A 27 -12.35 -11.78 -7.22
N ILE A 28 -12.73 -10.51 -7.37
CA ILE A 28 -13.25 -9.95 -8.63
C ILE A 28 -12.21 -9.97 -9.75
N LEU A 29 -10.93 -10.12 -9.46
CA LEU A 29 -9.84 -10.25 -10.45
C LEU A 29 -9.87 -11.60 -11.16
N GLY A 30 -10.70 -12.53 -10.72
CA GLY A 30 -10.92 -13.82 -11.35
C GLY A 30 -9.99 -14.93 -10.89
N ASP A 31 -9.72 -15.89 -11.79
CA ASP A 31 -9.04 -17.13 -11.44
C ASP A 31 -7.65 -16.89 -10.81
N GLY A 32 -7.40 -17.66 -9.76
CA GLY A 32 -6.17 -17.60 -8.97
C GLY A 32 -6.16 -16.54 -7.88
N PHE A 33 -7.06 -15.54 -7.95
CA PHE A 33 -7.13 -14.49 -6.92
C PHE A 33 -8.19 -14.83 -5.87
N GLU A 34 -7.76 -14.84 -4.62
CA GLU A 34 -8.61 -15.05 -3.45
C GLU A 34 -8.52 -13.85 -2.52
N LEU A 35 -9.59 -13.56 -1.82
CA LEU A 35 -9.62 -12.52 -0.78
C LEU A 35 -10.15 -13.06 0.55
N THR A 36 -9.73 -12.39 1.62
CA THR A 36 -10.31 -12.55 2.96
C THR A 36 -10.50 -11.19 3.61
N TYR A 37 -11.58 -11.05 4.39
CA TYR A 37 -11.86 -9.84 5.14
C TYR A 37 -11.31 -9.95 6.57
N ILE A 38 -10.68 -8.88 7.03
CA ILE A 38 -10.21 -8.74 8.41
C ILE A 38 -11.04 -7.66 9.10
N ASN A 39 -11.81 -8.06 10.11
CA ASN A 39 -12.62 -7.14 10.90
C ASN A 39 -11.75 -6.46 11.98
N HIS A 40 -11.73 -5.15 12.00
CA HIS A 40 -11.00 -4.35 12.98
C HIS A 40 -11.92 -3.73 14.05
N GLY A 41 -13.17 -4.17 14.15
CA GLY A 41 -14.16 -3.61 15.08
C GLY A 41 -14.72 -2.28 14.58
N ASN A 42 -14.71 -1.26 15.43
CA ASN A 42 -15.24 0.07 15.12
C ASN A 42 -14.15 1.13 15.31
N ASP A 43 -14.21 2.16 14.48
CA ASP A 43 -13.53 3.42 14.72
C ASP A 43 -14.56 4.55 14.97
N TYR A 44 -14.10 5.81 14.88
CA TYR A 44 -14.93 7.01 15.03
C TYR A 44 -16.04 7.17 13.96
N SER A 45 -16.05 6.35 12.92
CA SER A 45 -17.04 6.39 11.83
C SER A 45 -17.91 5.14 11.76
N GLY A 46 -17.73 4.18 12.67
CA GLY A 46 -18.45 2.91 12.70
C GLY A 46 -17.59 1.71 12.39
N PRO A 47 -18.18 0.60 11.92
CA PRO A 47 -17.45 -0.64 11.66
C PRO A 47 -16.41 -0.45 10.55
N ILE A 48 -15.25 -1.07 10.73
CA ILE A 48 -14.14 -1.03 9.78
C ILE A 48 -13.57 -2.42 9.56
N ARG A 49 -13.09 -2.64 8.34
CA ARG A 49 -12.35 -3.84 7.94
C ARG A 49 -11.23 -3.48 6.97
N SER A 50 -10.23 -4.33 6.84
CA SER A 50 -9.33 -4.40 5.70
C SER A 50 -9.58 -5.68 4.89
N THR A 51 -9.02 -5.75 3.69
CA THR A 51 -9.13 -6.92 2.83
C THR A 51 -7.74 -7.35 2.43
N VAL A 52 -7.43 -8.63 2.61
CA VAL A 52 -6.21 -9.21 2.07
C VAL A 52 -6.57 -9.99 0.82
N ILE A 53 -5.89 -9.68 -0.26
CA ILE A 53 -5.98 -10.38 -1.54
C ILE A 53 -4.70 -11.16 -1.74
N LYS A 54 -4.77 -12.39 -2.23
CA LYS A 54 -3.59 -13.17 -2.59
C LYS A 54 -3.73 -13.84 -3.93
N ASN A 55 -2.58 -14.10 -4.55
CA ASN A 55 -2.45 -15.04 -5.65
C ASN A 55 -1.10 -15.77 -5.52
N LYS A 56 -1.08 -17.05 -5.81
CA LYS A 56 0.11 -17.90 -5.78
C LYS A 56 0.18 -18.76 -7.02
N ASN A 57 1.38 -18.92 -7.56
CA ASN A 57 1.63 -19.85 -8.64
C ASN A 57 1.89 -21.25 -8.05
N PRO A 58 0.98 -22.22 -8.24
CA PRO A 58 1.17 -23.56 -7.72
C PRO A 58 2.36 -24.31 -8.35
N GLU A 59 2.83 -23.90 -9.53
CA GLU A 59 3.99 -24.48 -10.21
C GLU A 59 5.33 -24.04 -9.58
N CYS A 60 5.30 -23.00 -8.77
CA CYS A 60 6.48 -22.48 -8.05
C CYS A 60 6.62 -23.03 -6.63
N ASP A 61 6.06 -24.20 -6.33
CA ASP A 61 6.25 -24.86 -5.02
C ASP A 61 7.67 -25.45 -4.91
N ASN A 62 8.66 -24.55 -4.90
CA ASN A 62 10.08 -24.85 -4.75
C ASN A 62 10.55 -24.75 -3.29
N GLY A 63 9.61 -24.67 -2.33
CA GLY A 63 9.86 -24.50 -0.90
C GLY A 63 10.27 -23.08 -0.49
N LEU A 64 10.26 -22.12 -1.41
CA LEU A 64 10.55 -20.72 -1.11
C LEU A 64 9.35 -20.06 -0.40
N LYS A 65 9.61 -19.57 0.81
CA LYS A 65 8.59 -18.98 1.69
C LYS A 65 8.65 -17.46 1.65
N ARG A 66 8.56 -16.91 0.45
CA ARG A 66 8.71 -15.47 0.20
C ARG A 66 7.47 -14.87 -0.45
N GLY A 67 7.16 -13.64 -0.07
CA GLY A 67 5.99 -12.95 -0.57
C GLY A 67 6.20 -11.45 -0.77
N ILE A 68 5.36 -10.89 -1.64
CA ILE A 68 5.21 -9.45 -1.81
C ILE A 68 3.94 -9.03 -1.06
N LEU A 69 4.00 -7.93 -0.31
CA LEU A 69 2.82 -7.27 0.22
C LEU A 69 2.70 -5.88 -0.41
N TYR A 70 1.69 -5.69 -1.24
CA TYR A 70 1.38 -4.42 -1.89
C TYR A 70 0.38 -3.58 -1.09
N VAL A 71 0.67 -2.28 -0.94
CA VAL A 71 -0.18 -1.28 -0.29
C VAL A 71 -0.45 -0.14 -1.28
N HIS A 72 -1.70 0.04 -1.65
CA HIS A 72 -2.15 1.04 -2.64
C HIS A 72 -2.12 2.48 -2.10
N GLY A 73 -2.32 3.45 -3.00
CA GLY A 73 -2.37 4.88 -2.70
C GLY A 73 -3.76 5.41 -2.27
N TYR A 74 -3.86 6.75 -2.19
CA TYR A 74 -5.13 7.46 -1.98
C TYR A 74 -6.01 7.35 -3.23
N ASN A 75 -7.33 7.27 -3.03
CA ASN A 75 -8.31 7.09 -4.12
C ASN A 75 -7.94 5.90 -5.02
N ASP A 76 -7.55 4.78 -4.42
CA ASP A 76 -7.03 3.61 -5.10
C ASP A 76 -7.46 2.33 -4.39
N TYR A 77 -7.15 1.17 -4.96
CA TYR A 77 -7.30 -0.17 -4.42
C TYR A 77 -6.46 -1.13 -5.28
N PHE A 78 -6.27 -2.36 -4.85
CA PHE A 78 -5.53 -3.31 -5.68
C PHE A 78 -6.36 -3.80 -6.87
N PHE A 79 -5.92 -3.50 -8.10
CA PHE A 79 -6.50 -4.00 -9.36
C PHE A 79 -5.44 -4.39 -10.42
N GLN A 80 -4.18 -4.12 -10.14
CA GLN A 80 -3.05 -4.35 -11.06
C GLN A 80 -2.73 -5.85 -11.18
N LYS A 81 -3.62 -6.59 -11.86
CA LYS A 81 -3.50 -8.04 -12.05
C LYS A 81 -2.16 -8.45 -12.66
N GLU A 82 -1.73 -7.75 -13.72
CA GLU A 82 -0.45 -8.00 -14.39
C GLU A 82 0.73 -7.90 -13.41
N MET A 83 0.73 -6.93 -12.50
CA MET A 83 1.79 -6.81 -11.48
C MET A 83 1.88 -8.08 -10.62
N ALA A 84 0.76 -8.60 -10.15
CA ALA A 84 0.76 -9.84 -9.38
C ALA A 84 1.29 -11.02 -10.20
N GLU A 85 0.89 -11.13 -11.46
CA GLU A 85 1.33 -12.19 -12.37
C GLU A 85 2.85 -12.16 -12.59
N GLN A 86 3.44 -10.97 -12.79
CA GLN A 86 4.89 -10.81 -12.94
C GLN A 86 5.68 -11.29 -11.69
N PHE A 87 5.18 -11.00 -10.49
CA PHE A 87 5.80 -11.51 -9.28
C PHE A 87 5.64 -13.03 -9.14
N MET A 88 4.48 -13.57 -9.48
CA MET A 88 4.23 -15.02 -9.44
C MET A 88 5.08 -15.78 -10.45
N ASP A 89 5.26 -15.26 -11.65
CA ASP A 89 6.15 -15.84 -12.67
C ASP A 89 7.61 -15.87 -12.20
N SER A 90 7.96 -14.99 -11.27
CA SER A 90 9.26 -14.96 -10.59
C SER A 90 9.26 -15.75 -9.27
N CYS A 91 8.26 -16.60 -9.04
CA CYS A 91 8.10 -17.45 -7.86
C CYS A 91 8.00 -16.67 -6.52
N TRP A 92 7.32 -15.53 -6.53
CA TRP A 92 6.89 -14.83 -5.33
C TRP A 92 5.40 -15.05 -5.10
N THR A 93 4.98 -15.39 -3.88
CA THR A 93 3.56 -15.35 -3.56
C THR A 93 3.14 -13.90 -3.43
N PHE A 94 2.12 -13.49 -4.17
CA PHE A 94 1.68 -12.11 -4.18
C PHE A 94 0.52 -11.89 -3.21
N TYR A 95 0.64 -10.85 -2.39
CA TYR A 95 -0.39 -10.33 -1.51
C TYR A 95 -0.58 -8.85 -1.74
N ALA A 96 -1.82 -8.40 -1.60
CA ALA A 96 -2.17 -6.99 -1.54
C ALA A 96 -3.14 -6.75 -0.39
N THR A 97 -3.17 -5.53 0.13
CA THR A 97 -4.19 -5.13 1.10
C THR A 97 -4.96 -3.93 0.57
N ASP A 98 -6.31 -4.07 0.47
CA ASP A 98 -7.17 -2.89 0.41
C ASP A 98 -7.33 -2.38 1.83
N LEU A 99 -6.78 -1.20 2.09
CA LEU A 99 -6.83 -0.55 3.40
C LEU A 99 -8.27 -0.27 3.83
N ARG A 100 -8.50 -0.06 5.12
CA ARG A 100 -9.82 0.33 5.63
C ARG A 100 -10.41 1.50 4.87
N LYS A 101 -11.71 1.43 4.50
CA LYS A 101 -12.46 2.45 3.75
C LYS A 101 -11.99 2.65 2.29
N TYR A 102 -11.27 1.67 1.74
CA TYR A 102 -10.85 1.61 0.34
C TYR A 102 -11.34 0.32 -0.32
N GLY A 103 -11.55 0.35 -1.63
CA GLY A 103 -11.82 -0.81 -2.45
C GLY A 103 -12.84 -1.79 -1.85
N ARG A 104 -12.44 -3.02 -1.70
CA ARG A 104 -13.23 -4.13 -1.12
C ARG A 104 -13.52 -3.95 0.38
N SER A 105 -12.76 -3.09 1.03
CA SER A 105 -12.88 -2.84 2.48
C SER A 105 -13.97 -1.81 2.82
N ILE A 106 -14.56 -1.15 1.84
CA ILE A 106 -15.64 -0.18 2.06
C ILE A 106 -16.87 -0.90 2.62
N LEU A 107 -17.38 -0.43 3.74
CA LEU A 107 -18.63 -0.88 4.34
C LEU A 107 -19.74 0.18 4.17
N PRO A 108 -21.03 -0.25 4.20
CA PRO A 108 -22.14 0.70 4.19
C PRO A 108 -22.00 1.76 5.30
N GLY A 109 -22.13 3.03 4.92
CA GLY A 109 -21.97 4.15 5.86
C GLY A 109 -20.53 4.66 6.03
N ASN A 110 -19.51 3.96 5.54
CA ASN A 110 -18.16 4.48 5.57
C ASN A 110 -18.03 5.71 4.63
N LYS A 111 -17.32 6.72 5.12
CA LYS A 111 -16.77 7.76 4.23
C LYS A 111 -15.50 7.21 3.62
N LYS A 112 -15.46 7.13 2.29
CA LYS A 112 -14.29 6.66 1.55
C LYS A 112 -13.05 7.47 1.92
N PHE A 113 -11.91 6.78 2.03
CA PHE A 113 -10.56 7.36 2.23
C PHE A 113 -10.38 8.12 3.57
N GLN A 114 -11.36 8.07 4.47
CA GLN A 114 -11.29 8.80 5.72
C GLN A 114 -10.27 8.17 6.67
N VAL A 115 -9.34 8.99 7.15
CA VAL A 115 -8.35 8.65 8.19
C VAL A 115 -8.03 9.90 9.00
N ARG A 116 -7.66 9.74 10.26
CA ARG A 116 -7.26 10.82 11.17
C ARG A 116 -5.79 10.76 11.57
N ASP A 117 -5.18 9.58 11.44
CA ASP A 117 -3.77 9.32 11.61
C ASP A 117 -3.36 8.20 10.64
N ILE A 118 -2.26 8.36 9.89
CA ILE A 118 -1.80 7.34 8.93
C ILE A 118 -1.46 6.02 9.61
N LYS A 119 -1.14 6.05 10.92
CA LYS A 119 -0.86 4.87 11.74
C LYS A 119 -2.08 3.97 11.96
N GLU A 120 -3.30 4.46 11.67
CA GLU A 120 -4.49 3.61 11.65
C GLU A 120 -4.36 2.46 10.65
N TYR A 121 -3.63 2.68 9.54
CA TYR A 121 -3.35 1.65 8.53
C TYR A 121 -2.33 0.59 8.97
N PHE A 122 -1.61 0.83 10.07
CA PHE A 122 -0.66 -0.16 10.58
C PHE A 122 -1.34 -1.48 10.97
N ALA A 123 -2.54 -1.42 11.55
CA ALA A 123 -3.31 -2.61 11.86
C ALA A 123 -3.73 -3.40 10.60
N ASP A 124 -3.95 -2.71 9.49
CA ASP A 124 -4.28 -3.35 8.22
C ASP A 124 -3.05 -4.08 7.65
N ILE A 125 -1.87 -3.45 7.70
CA ILE A 125 -0.59 -4.04 7.31
C ILE A 125 -0.24 -5.22 8.23
N ASP A 126 -0.34 -5.06 9.56
CA ASP A 126 -0.08 -6.13 10.53
C ASP A 126 -0.95 -7.36 10.25
N SER A 127 -2.23 -7.12 9.93
CA SER A 127 -3.17 -8.20 9.63
C SER A 127 -2.79 -8.94 8.35
N ALA A 128 -2.36 -8.20 7.32
CA ALA A 128 -1.87 -8.82 6.08
C ALA A 128 -0.60 -9.64 6.34
N LEU A 129 0.35 -9.11 7.11
CA LEU A 129 1.56 -9.84 7.51
C LEU A 129 1.24 -11.07 8.37
N SER A 130 0.21 -11.01 9.23
CA SER A 130 -0.25 -12.19 9.99
C SER A 130 -0.79 -13.27 9.07
N VAL A 131 -1.61 -12.88 8.07
CA VAL A 131 -2.11 -13.81 7.04
C VAL A 131 -0.95 -14.46 6.28
N MET A 132 0.04 -13.68 5.89
CA MET A 132 1.22 -14.18 5.18
C MET A 132 1.99 -15.21 6.04
N ARG A 133 2.15 -14.94 7.35
CA ARG A 133 2.78 -15.91 8.27
C ARG A 133 1.96 -17.18 8.44
N GLU A 134 0.64 -17.07 8.52
CA GLU A 134 -0.27 -18.23 8.58
C GLU A 134 -0.16 -19.09 7.31
N ASP A 135 0.07 -18.46 6.16
CA ASP A 135 0.33 -19.13 4.87
C ASP A 135 1.78 -19.67 4.75
N GLY A 136 2.63 -19.47 5.78
CA GLY A 136 4.00 -19.97 5.85
C GLY A 136 5.05 -19.07 5.20
N ILE A 137 4.73 -17.81 4.89
CA ILE A 137 5.71 -16.84 4.36
C ILE A 137 6.65 -16.41 5.49
N GLU A 138 7.96 -16.48 5.22
CA GLU A 138 9.03 -16.15 6.17
C GLU A 138 9.78 -14.86 5.78
N GLU A 139 9.73 -14.47 4.51
CA GLU A 139 10.35 -13.25 3.99
C GLU A 139 9.39 -12.46 3.12
N VAL A 140 9.31 -11.16 3.38
CA VAL A 140 8.41 -10.24 2.69
C VAL A 140 9.17 -9.07 2.10
N ILE A 141 8.87 -8.72 0.85
CA ILE A 141 9.12 -7.40 0.32
C ILE A 141 7.83 -6.60 0.47
N LEU A 142 7.90 -5.50 1.22
CA LEU A 142 6.80 -4.56 1.35
C LEU A 142 6.86 -3.57 0.20
N MET A 143 5.75 -3.40 -0.51
CA MET A 143 5.66 -2.46 -1.64
C MET A 143 4.55 -1.45 -1.40
N GLY A 144 4.84 -0.16 -1.54
CA GLY A 144 3.86 0.91 -1.37
C GLY A 144 3.83 1.86 -2.56
N HIS A 145 2.62 2.21 -3.02
CA HIS A 145 2.39 3.20 -4.06
C HIS A 145 1.85 4.50 -3.47
N SER A 146 2.39 5.65 -3.87
CA SER A 146 1.87 6.99 -3.53
C SER A 146 1.69 7.16 -2.00
N THR A 147 0.46 7.40 -1.50
CA THR A 147 0.14 7.45 -0.05
C THR A 147 0.44 6.10 0.63
N GLY A 148 0.30 4.98 -0.07
CA GLY A 148 0.77 3.66 0.42
C GLY A 148 2.27 3.63 0.61
N GLY A 149 3.04 4.30 -0.26
CA GLY A 149 4.48 4.47 -0.12
C GLY A 149 4.86 5.33 1.10
N LEU A 150 4.09 6.38 1.39
CA LEU A 150 4.23 7.14 2.64
C LEU A 150 3.91 6.26 3.85
N THR A 151 2.77 5.56 3.81
CA THR A 151 2.32 4.67 4.89
C THR A 151 3.36 3.60 5.22
N THR A 152 3.88 2.91 4.20
CA THR A 152 4.88 1.85 4.38
C THR A 152 6.23 2.40 4.86
N SER A 153 6.60 3.61 4.45
CA SER A 153 7.81 4.30 4.95
C SER A 153 7.67 4.65 6.42
N VAL A 154 6.53 5.21 6.85
CA VAL A 154 6.26 5.52 8.27
C VAL A 154 6.17 4.23 9.09
N TYR A 155 5.52 3.18 8.55
CA TYR A 155 5.45 1.87 9.20
C TYR A 155 6.85 1.31 9.46
N MET A 156 7.72 1.29 8.45
CA MET A 156 9.08 0.77 8.59
C MET A 156 9.99 1.63 9.48
N SER A 157 9.70 2.93 9.60
CA SER A 157 10.43 3.84 10.49
C SER A 157 10.06 3.61 11.97
N GLU A 158 8.78 3.41 12.27
CA GLU A 158 8.28 3.38 13.65
C GLU A 158 7.99 1.98 14.19
N LYS A 159 7.62 1.06 13.29
CA LYS A 159 7.21 -0.31 13.66
C LYS A 159 7.80 -1.34 12.69
N PRO A 160 9.14 -1.42 12.55
CA PRO A 160 9.73 -2.38 11.63
C PRO A 160 9.42 -3.81 12.04
N ASP A 161 8.94 -4.60 11.08
CA ASP A 161 8.70 -6.04 11.26
C ASP A 161 9.87 -6.84 10.67
N THR A 162 10.36 -7.83 11.40
CA THR A 162 11.54 -8.60 11.05
C THR A 162 11.39 -9.51 9.83
N ILE A 163 10.14 -9.85 9.47
CA ILE A 163 9.83 -10.61 8.25
C ILE A 163 10.07 -9.77 6.98
N ILE A 164 10.00 -8.42 7.09
CA ILE A 164 10.18 -7.52 5.95
C ILE A 164 11.68 -7.35 5.68
N LYS A 165 12.12 -7.79 4.51
CA LYS A 165 13.54 -7.79 4.08
C LYS A 165 13.86 -6.68 3.09
N GLY A 166 12.88 -6.11 2.43
CA GLY A 166 13.04 -5.03 1.46
C GLY A 166 11.81 -4.14 1.39
N LEU A 167 12.00 -2.89 0.99
CA LEU A 167 10.94 -1.91 0.78
C LEU A 167 11.00 -1.39 -0.65
N ILE A 168 9.92 -1.52 -1.42
CA ILE A 168 9.76 -0.94 -2.75
C ILE A 168 8.80 0.24 -2.65
N LEU A 169 9.21 1.39 -3.13
CA LEU A 169 8.43 2.62 -3.15
C LEU A 169 8.17 3.02 -4.60
N ASN A 170 6.93 2.94 -5.02
CA ASN A 170 6.44 3.36 -6.33
C ASN A 170 5.82 4.75 -6.19
N SER A 171 6.53 5.79 -6.66
CA SER A 171 6.14 7.20 -6.61
C SER A 171 5.57 7.60 -5.23
N PRO A 172 6.32 7.43 -4.13
CA PRO A 172 5.79 7.65 -2.78
C PRO A 172 5.45 9.13 -2.54
N PHE A 173 4.34 9.39 -1.84
CA PHE A 173 3.87 10.73 -1.48
C PHE A 173 4.65 11.28 -0.29
N LEU A 174 5.86 11.79 -0.50
CA LEU A 174 6.76 12.25 0.56
C LEU A 174 6.70 13.75 0.84
N GLU A 175 6.03 14.52 -0.03
CA GLU A 175 5.85 15.96 0.11
C GLU A 175 4.58 16.41 -0.64
N TRP A 176 3.97 17.48 -0.16
CA TRP A 176 2.85 18.11 -0.83
C TRP A 176 3.26 18.74 -2.17
N ASN A 177 2.60 18.34 -3.26
CA ASN A 177 2.81 18.94 -4.59
C ASN A 177 2.08 20.27 -4.71
N MET A 178 2.58 21.28 -4.01
CA MET A 178 2.04 22.63 -4.01
C MET A 178 3.11 23.67 -3.66
N GLY A 179 2.83 24.94 -3.93
CA GLY A 179 3.76 26.05 -3.68
C GLY A 179 4.18 26.15 -2.20
N SER A 180 5.40 26.64 -1.98
CA SER A 180 6.02 26.72 -0.64
C SER A 180 5.20 27.49 0.40
N ALA A 181 4.46 28.52 -0.01
CA ALA A 181 3.58 29.25 0.90
C ALA A 181 2.41 28.39 1.41
N MET A 182 1.78 27.59 0.52
CA MET A 182 0.74 26.66 0.89
C MET A 182 1.27 25.60 1.86
N ARG A 183 2.41 24.97 1.55
CA ARG A 183 3.06 23.97 2.40
C ARG A 183 3.37 24.49 3.80
N LYS A 184 3.93 25.70 3.91
CA LYS A 184 4.44 26.24 5.18
C LYS A 184 3.41 26.96 6.04
N LEU A 185 2.33 27.45 5.45
CA LEU A 185 1.33 28.24 6.16
C LEU A 185 -0.04 27.61 6.20
N VAL A 186 -0.55 27.15 5.04
CA VAL A 186 -1.93 26.65 4.96
C VAL A 186 -2.03 25.25 5.54
N ILE A 187 -1.15 24.33 5.13
CA ILE A 187 -1.19 22.95 5.59
C ILE A 187 -1.08 22.86 7.13
N PRO A 188 -0.07 23.44 7.80
CA PRO A 188 0.03 23.39 9.27
C PRO A 188 -1.16 24.06 9.98
N THR A 189 -1.71 25.13 9.39
CA THR A 189 -2.90 25.79 9.94
C THR A 189 -4.13 24.89 9.89
N VAL A 190 -4.39 24.26 8.74
CA VAL A 190 -5.50 23.30 8.58
C VAL A 190 -5.27 22.07 9.45
N SER A 191 -4.06 21.55 9.50
CA SER A 191 -3.65 20.44 10.36
C SER A 191 -3.98 20.74 11.84
N THR A 192 -3.59 21.91 12.35
CA THR A 192 -3.88 22.36 13.71
C THR A 192 -5.39 22.54 13.95
N LEU A 193 -6.09 23.21 13.04
CA LEU A 193 -7.53 23.45 13.15
C LEU A 193 -8.35 22.15 13.15
N SER A 194 -7.85 21.11 12.50
CA SER A 194 -8.49 19.80 12.42
C SER A 194 -8.67 19.10 13.77
N TYR A 195 -7.94 19.50 14.82
CA TYR A 195 -8.17 18.99 16.18
C TYR A 195 -9.51 19.45 16.74
N LEU A 196 -9.98 20.63 16.30
CA LEU A 196 -11.26 21.19 16.73
C LEU A 196 -12.40 20.79 15.80
N ILE A 197 -12.14 20.77 14.48
CA ILE A 197 -13.16 20.50 13.44
C ILE A 197 -12.59 19.47 12.44
N PRO A 198 -12.45 18.19 12.84
CA PRO A 198 -11.81 17.15 12.00
C PRO A 198 -12.53 16.88 10.68
N GLY A 199 -13.86 17.05 10.63
CA GLY A 199 -14.70 16.82 9.46
C GLY A 199 -14.81 18.01 8.51
N MET A 200 -14.10 19.14 8.76
CA MET A 200 -14.05 20.27 7.82
C MET A 200 -13.43 19.77 6.51
N SER A 201 -14.09 20.05 5.39
CA SER A 201 -13.72 19.47 4.10
C SER A 201 -13.23 20.52 3.12
N PHE A 202 -12.20 20.16 2.36
CA PHE A 202 -11.57 20.99 1.34
C PHE A 202 -11.69 20.35 -0.04
N SER A 203 -11.96 21.14 -1.08
CA SER A 203 -11.89 20.68 -2.47
C SER A 203 -10.41 20.53 -2.87
N GLN A 204 -10.10 19.44 -3.56
CA GLN A 204 -8.79 19.21 -4.18
C GLN A 204 -8.71 19.75 -5.61
N GLY A 205 -9.74 20.48 -6.05
CA GLY A 205 -9.94 20.81 -7.47
C GLY A 205 -10.73 19.72 -8.20
N ASP A 206 -10.94 19.91 -9.48
CA ASP A 206 -11.68 18.98 -10.35
C ASP A 206 -10.81 18.51 -11.54
N ASN A 207 -9.50 18.40 -11.32
CA ASN A 207 -8.59 17.90 -12.34
C ASN A 207 -8.72 16.37 -12.43
N THR A 208 -9.18 15.88 -13.58
CA THR A 208 -9.38 14.48 -13.90
C THR A 208 -8.28 13.90 -14.77
N ALA A 209 -7.34 14.73 -15.22
CA ALA A 209 -6.36 14.39 -16.27
C ALA A 209 -5.55 13.11 -15.98
N TYR A 210 -5.08 12.92 -14.74
CA TYR A 210 -4.38 11.67 -14.38
C TYR A 210 -5.32 10.46 -14.45
N GLY A 211 -6.56 10.57 -13.95
CA GLY A 211 -7.54 9.49 -14.04
C GLY A 211 -7.93 9.15 -15.48
N GLU A 212 -8.04 10.17 -16.33
CA GLU A 212 -8.31 10.02 -17.77
C GLU A 212 -7.15 9.31 -18.49
N SER A 213 -5.90 9.55 -18.07
CA SER A 213 -4.73 8.84 -18.59
C SER A 213 -4.72 7.34 -18.29
N LEU A 214 -5.48 6.91 -17.28
CA LEU A 214 -5.55 5.50 -16.90
C LEU A 214 -6.71 4.77 -17.55
N LEU A 215 -7.90 5.39 -17.59
CA LEU A 215 -9.14 4.74 -18.01
C LEU A 215 -9.20 4.50 -19.51
N LYS A 216 -9.54 3.27 -19.90
CA LYS A 216 -9.72 2.84 -21.29
C LYS A 216 -10.81 3.61 -22.03
N ASP A 217 -11.85 4.05 -21.32
CA ASP A 217 -12.93 4.86 -21.91
C ASP A 217 -12.51 6.32 -22.20
N HIS A 218 -11.28 6.71 -21.81
CA HIS A 218 -10.66 8.00 -22.06
C HIS A 218 -9.35 7.84 -22.87
N HIS A 219 -8.20 8.08 -22.23
CA HIS A 219 -6.89 8.08 -22.89
C HIS A 219 -5.98 6.92 -22.48
N GLY A 220 -6.41 6.10 -21.53
CA GLY A 220 -5.63 5.00 -20.98
C GLY A 220 -6.02 3.62 -21.52
N GLU A 221 -5.50 2.59 -20.90
CA GLU A 221 -5.77 1.19 -21.28
C GLU A 221 -6.39 0.35 -20.16
N TRP A 222 -6.58 0.95 -18.97
CA TRP A 222 -6.98 0.23 -17.77
C TRP A 222 -8.48 0.24 -17.54
N GLU A 223 -9.00 -0.92 -17.10
CA GLU A 223 -10.37 -1.09 -16.64
C GLU A 223 -10.34 -1.35 -15.13
N TYR A 224 -11.04 -0.53 -14.36
CA TYR A 224 -11.16 -0.68 -12.91
C TYR A 224 -12.51 -0.16 -12.39
N ASN A 225 -12.84 -0.50 -11.14
CA ASN A 225 -14.11 -0.08 -10.54
C ASN A 225 -14.05 1.41 -10.17
N THR A 226 -14.70 2.23 -10.97
CA THR A 226 -14.75 3.70 -10.81
C THR A 226 -15.56 4.16 -9.57
N ASN A 227 -16.29 3.26 -8.88
CA ASN A 227 -16.87 3.55 -7.58
C ASN A 227 -15.83 3.41 -6.44
N TRP A 228 -14.72 2.72 -6.65
CA TRP A 228 -13.66 2.51 -5.68
C TRP A 228 -12.44 3.41 -5.93
N LYS A 229 -12.08 3.60 -7.20
CA LYS A 229 -11.08 4.57 -7.67
C LYS A 229 -11.79 5.59 -8.54
N LEU A 230 -12.03 6.77 -7.97
CA LEU A 230 -12.90 7.77 -8.55
C LEU A 230 -12.15 8.59 -9.61
N LEU A 231 -12.81 8.89 -10.71
CA LEU A 231 -12.27 9.82 -11.72
C LEU A 231 -12.23 11.26 -11.17
N HIS A 232 -13.33 11.70 -10.54
CA HIS A 232 -13.42 13.02 -9.92
C HIS A 232 -12.94 12.97 -8.46
N SER A 233 -12.08 13.90 -8.09
CA SER A 233 -11.56 14.02 -6.72
C SER A 233 -12.67 14.29 -5.72
N GLN A 234 -12.69 13.54 -4.62
CA GLN A 234 -13.56 13.87 -3.48
C GLN A 234 -12.94 14.99 -2.64
N LYS A 235 -13.80 15.68 -1.88
CA LYS A 235 -13.30 16.58 -0.84
C LYS A 235 -12.54 15.82 0.21
N VAL A 236 -11.38 16.32 0.60
CA VAL A 236 -10.58 15.77 1.71
C VAL A 236 -10.97 16.43 3.03
N GLU A 237 -11.02 15.65 4.10
CA GLU A 237 -11.24 16.19 5.44
C GLU A 237 -9.94 16.78 6.01
N ALA A 238 -10.07 17.81 6.86
CA ALA A 238 -8.93 18.40 7.58
C ALA A 238 -8.16 17.36 8.40
N SER A 239 -8.84 16.33 8.92
CA SER A 239 -8.22 15.21 9.62
C SER A 239 -7.31 14.38 8.71
N TRP A 240 -7.66 14.20 7.44
CA TRP A 240 -6.80 13.54 6.47
C TRP A 240 -5.55 14.38 6.17
N ILE A 241 -5.72 15.71 5.98
CA ILE A 241 -4.59 16.63 5.76
C ILE A 241 -3.63 16.54 6.95
N ARG A 242 -4.13 16.54 8.19
CA ARG A 242 -3.30 16.37 9.38
C ARG A 242 -2.58 15.01 9.39
N ALA A 243 -3.28 13.93 9.05
CA ALA A 243 -2.69 12.60 9.04
C ALA A 243 -1.48 12.52 8.09
N ILE A 244 -1.60 13.14 6.91
CA ILE A 244 -0.50 13.22 5.93
C ILE A 244 0.61 14.16 6.40
N ASP A 245 0.27 15.35 6.92
CA ASP A 245 1.24 16.33 7.41
C ASP A 245 2.12 15.77 8.54
N ASN A 246 1.50 15.07 9.49
CA ASN A 246 2.22 14.35 10.55
C ASN A 246 3.12 13.24 9.98
N ALA A 247 2.64 12.49 9.00
CA ALA A 247 3.42 11.44 8.36
C ALA A 247 4.63 12.00 7.60
N HIS A 248 4.45 13.13 6.87
CA HIS A 248 5.56 13.83 6.23
C HIS A 248 6.60 14.31 7.24
N SER A 249 6.17 14.85 8.39
CA SER A 249 7.09 15.26 9.46
C SER A 249 7.94 14.09 9.95
N ILE A 250 7.34 12.92 10.23
CA ILE A 250 8.07 11.71 10.66
C ILE A 250 9.15 11.32 9.64
N ILE A 251 8.81 11.34 8.35
CA ILE A 251 9.74 10.95 7.29
C ILE A 251 10.86 11.98 7.10
N GLN A 252 10.52 13.28 7.16
CA GLN A 252 11.46 14.37 6.92
C GLN A 252 12.40 14.61 8.11
N ASP A 253 11.99 14.27 9.33
CA ASP A 253 12.83 14.30 10.54
C ASP A 253 13.85 13.14 10.59
N GLY A 254 13.75 12.19 9.68
CA GLY A 254 14.67 11.07 9.50
C GLY A 254 14.09 9.71 9.79
N ALA A 255 13.55 9.07 8.78
CA ALA A 255 12.91 7.74 8.88
C ALA A 255 13.87 6.62 9.31
N ASN A 256 15.17 6.72 8.97
CA ASN A 256 16.24 5.80 9.37
C ASN A 256 15.92 4.30 9.15
N ILE A 257 15.25 3.98 8.06
CA ILE A 257 14.87 2.62 7.67
C ILE A 257 16.14 1.83 7.35
N LYS A 258 16.33 0.69 8.02
CA LYS A 258 17.60 -0.07 7.99
C LYS A 258 17.69 -1.09 6.87
N ILE A 259 16.55 -1.55 6.34
CA ILE A 259 16.50 -2.53 5.25
C ILE A 259 16.77 -1.86 3.90
N PRO A 260 17.12 -2.64 2.86
CA PRO A 260 17.23 -2.12 1.50
C PRO A 260 15.93 -1.47 1.01
N ILE A 261 16.05 -0.32 0.35
CA ILE A 261 14.93 0.42 -0.25
C ILE A 261 15.18 0.58 -1.75
N LEU A 262 14.19 0.24 -2.57
CA LEU A 262 14.10 0.65 -3.97
C LEU A 262 13.13 1.81 -4.06
N LEU A 263 13.64 3.00 -4.37
CA LEU A 263 12.85 4.20 -4.61
C LEU A 263 12.68 4.38 -6.12
N MET A 264 11.45 4.32 -6.62
CA MET A 264 11.14 4.50 -8.04
C MET A 264 10.21 5.68 -8.23
N HIS A 265 10.42 6.44 -9.28
CA HIS A 265 9.56 7.55 -9.72
C HIS A 265 9.78 7.85 -11.20
N SER A 266 8.86 8.59 -11.80
CA SER A 266 9.00 9.10 -13.17
C SER A 266 10.20 10.05 -13.28
N ASP A 267 10.66 10.28 -14.50
CA ASP A 267 11.70 11.27 -14.82
C ASP A 267 11.17 12.71 -14.85
N SER A 268 9.86 12.89 -14.98
CA SER A 268 9.24 14.21 -15.11
C SER A 268 7.88 14.27 -14.42
N SER A 269 7.42 15.51 -14.16
CA SER A 269 6.08 15.79 -13.62
C SER A 269 5.30 16.67 -14.59
N VAL A 270 3.98 16.46 -14.66
CA VAL A 270 3.04 17.32 -15.41
C VAL A 270 1.96 17.85 -14.45
N ASN A 271 1.54 19.09 -14.63
CA ASN A 271 0.53 19.73 -13.80
C ASN A 271 -0.31 20.72 -14.63
N ASP A 272 -0.81 20.28 -15.78
CA ASP A 272 -1.73 21.07 -16.60
C ASP A 272 -3.14 21.01 -16.03
N SER A 273 -3.95 22.04 -16.28
CA SER A 273 -5.33 22.12 -15.80
C SER A 273 -6.28 21.15 -16.52
N GLU A 274 -5.90 20.74 -17.72
CA GLU A 274 -6.65 19.82 -18.58
C GLU A 274 -5.72 18.70 -19.04
N TRP A 275 -6.30 17.61 -19.53
CA TRP A 275 -5.52 16.49 -20.04
C TRP A 275 -4.70 16.91 -21.28
N THR A 276 -3.46 16.53 -21.30
CA THR A 276 -2.54 16.63 -22.43
C THR A 276 -1.79 15.32 -22.59
N GLU A 277 -1.17 15.07 -23.75
CA GLU A 277 -0.38 13.86 -24.00
C GLU A 277 0.77 13.68 -23.00
N ALA A 278 1.25 14.76 -22.39
CA ALA A 278 2.28 14.71 -21.35
C ALA A 278 1.85 13.86 -20.13
N TYR A 279 0.54 13.76 -19.87
CA TYR A 279 0.02 12.88 -18.81
C TYR A 279 0.18 11.38 -19.10
N GLN A 280 0.56 10.99 -20.32
CA GLN A 280 0.89 9.59 -20.64
C GLN A 280 2.36 9.26 -20.38
N HIS A 281 3.20 10.26 -20.09
CA HIS A 281 4.66 10.08 -20.02
C HIS A 281 5.30 10.80 -18.83
N ALA A 282 4.52 11.21 -17.83
CA ALA A 282 4.99 11.95 -16.66
C ALA A 282 4.15 11.64 -15.41
N ASP A 283 4.67 11.94 -14.24
CA ASP A 283 3.89 11.93 -12.99
C ASP A 283 2.90 13.11 -12.98
N GLY A 284 1.62 12.82 -13.15
CA GLY A 284 0.51 13.79 -13.14
C GLY A 284 -0.02 14.15 -11.75
N VAL A 285 0.62 13.67 -10.68
CA VAL A 285 0.14 13.83 -9.29
C VAL A 285 1.18 14.48 -8.40
N LEU A 286 2.44 14.03 -8.44
CA LEU A 286 3.51 14.45 -7.54
C LEU A 286 4.65 15.17 -8.28
N ASN A 287 5.44 15.92 -7.51
CA ASN A 287 6.70 16.46 -8.00
C ASN A 287 7.81 15.42 -7.79
N VAL A 288 8.37 14.92 -8.89
CA VAL A 288 9.41 13.88 -8.88
C VAL A 288 10.70 14.33 -8.21
N GLU A 289 11.03 15.63 -8.25
CA GLU A 289 12.20 16.19 -7.56
C GLU A 289 12.06 16.10 -6.04
N ASP A 290 10.85 16.33 -5.51
CA ASP A 290 10.56 16.17 -4.09
C ASP A 290 10.61 14.71 -3.67
N ILE A 291 10.12 13.77 -4.51
CA ILE A 291 10.24 12.32 -4.28
C ILE A 291 11.72 11.94 -4.16
N SER A 292 12.53 12.31 -5.13
CA SER A 292 13.97 12.07 -5.17
C SER A 292 14.69 12.64 -3.94
N ARG A 293 14.48 13.94 -3.69
CA ARG A 293 15.15 14.71 -2.63
C ARG A 293 14.90 14.14 -1.24
N ILE A 294 13.67 13.74 -0.94
CA ILE A 294 13.28 13.20 0.38
C ILE A 294 13.53 11.70 0.43
N GLY A 295 13.16 10.97 -0.61
CA GLY A 295 13.26 9.52 -0.67
C GLY A 295 14.68 9.00 -0.48
N ARG A 296 15.69 9.70 -1.01
CA ARG A 296 17.12 9.36 -0.78
C ARG A 296 17.55 9.41 0.68
N LYS A 297 16.79 10.05 1.56
CA LYS A 297 17.10 10.22 2.99
C LYS A 297 16.35 9.23 3.89
N LEU A 298 15.51 8.34 3.34
CA LEU A 298 14.71 7.40 4.13
C LEU A 298 15.55 6.38 4.90
N GLY A 299 16.77 6.09 4.43
CA GLY A 299 17.67 5.15 5.09
C GLY A 299 19.06 5.09 4.44
N PRO A 300 19.97 4.31 5.01
CA PRO A 300 21.34 4.18 4.51
C PRO A 300 21.46 3.31 3.24
N GLN A 301 20.43 2.58 2.87
CA GLN A 301 20.45 1.60 1.77
C GLN A 301 19.41 1.89 0.70
N VAL A 302 19.24 3.17 0.34
CA VAL A 302 18.33 3.56 -0.75
C VAL A 302 19.03 3.42 -2.09
N ARG A 303 18.40 2.65 -3.01
CA ARG A 303 18.68 2.69 -4.44
C ARG A 303 17.54 3.41 -5.14
N GLU A 304 17.85 4.49 -5.79
CA GLU A 304 16.90 5.22 -6.61
C GLU A 304 16.94 4.72 -8.05
N ALA A 305 15.78 4.67 -8.68
CA ALA A 305 15.61 4.36 -10.09
C ALA A 305 14.58 5.32 -10.70
N THR A 306 15.03 6.14 -11.63
CA THR A 306 14.20 7.04 -12.41
C THR A 306 13.68 6.28 -13.63
N ILE A 307 12.38 6.29 -13.85
CA ILE A 307 11.69 5.60 -14.95
C ILE A 307 11.26 6.62 -15.99
N ASN A 308 11.95 6.60 -17.12
CA ASN A 308 11.67 7.53 -18.23
C ASN A 308 10.26 7.29 -18.78
N GLY A 309 9.47 8.36 -18.87
CA GLY A 309 8.09 8.31 -19.36
C GLY A 309 7.11 7.58 -18.43
N GLY A 310 7.48 7.33 -17.16
CA GLY A 310 6.61 6.65 -16.20
C GLY A 310 5.42 7.50 -15.79
N LEU A 311 4.26 6.90 -15.62
CA LEU A 311 3.11 7.51 -14.98
C LEU A 311 3.32 7.65 -13.46
N HIS A 312 2.41 8.31 -12.76
CA HIS A 312 2.42 8.36 -11.29
C HIS A 312 2.40 6.96 -10.66
N ASP A 313 1.48 6.08 -11.07
CA ASP A 313 1.63 4.65 -10.81
C ASP A 313 2.44 4.03 -11.95
N LEU A 314 3.71 3.75 -11.70
CA LEU A 314 4.64 3.21 -12.70
C LEU A 314 4.17 1.87 -13.28
N MET A 315 3.39 1.10 -12.49
CA MET A 315 2.81 -0.18 -12.92
C MET A 315 1.66 -0.02 -13.92
N LEU A 316 1.15 1.20 -14.08
CA LEU A 316 0.07 1.53 -15.00
C LEU A 316 0.56 2.26 -16.26
N SER A 317 1.86 2.46 -16.40
CA SER A 317 2.49 3.04 -17.58
C SER A 317 2.29 2.14 -18.83
N GLU A 318 2.61 2.66 -19.99
CA GLU A 318 2.61 1.88 -21.25
C GLU A 318 3.44 0.58 -21.13
N PRO A 319 3.12 -0.47 -21.91
CA PRO A 319 3.71 -1.81 -21.75
C PRO A 319 5.24 -1.85 -21.76
N GLU A 320 5.89 -1.06 -22.60
CA GLU A 320 7.34 -1.01 -22.69
C GLU A 320 7.95 -0.40 -21.43
N ILE A 321 7.33 0.66 -20.90
CA ILE A 321 7.79 1.36 -19.70
C ILE A 321 7.59 0.47 -18.46
N ARG A 322 6.41 -0.15 -18.30
CA ARG A 322 6.16 -1.02 -17.13
C ARG A 322 7.01 -2.30 -17.15
N ASN A 323 7.36 -2.82 -18.34
CA ASN A 323 8.34 -3.90 -18.45
C ASN A 323 9.72 -3.48 -17.90
N ASN A 324 10.16 -2.26 -18.18
CA ASN A 324 11.38 -1.71 -17.58
C ASN A 324 11.25 -1.56 -16.05
N VAL A 325 10.07 -1.21 -15.54
CA VAL A 325 9.81 -1.17 -14.09
C VAL A 325 9.99 -2.55 -13.47
N TYR A 326 9.40 -3.61 -14.05
CA TYR A 326 9.55 -4.98 -13.55
C TYR A 326 11.01 -5.44 -13.61
N GLN A 327 11.71 -5.19 -14.70
CA GLN A 327 13.14 -5.50 -14.82
C GLN A 327 13.97 -4.79 -13.74
N THR A 328 13.67 -3.54 -13.46
CA THR A 328 14.33 -2.75 -12.41
C THR A 328 14.11 -3.37 -11.03
N ILE A 329 12.89 -3.78 -10.73
CA ILE A 329 12.52 -4.44 -9.47
C ILE A 329 13.26 -5.76 -9.32
N PHE A 330 13.14 -6.66 -10.29
CA PHE A 330 13.74 -8.00 -10.19
C PHE A 330 15.27 -7.94 -10.15
N LYS A 331 15.88 -7.03 -10.92
CA LYS A 331 17.31 -6.79 -10.81
C LYS A 331 17.73 -6.28 -9.44
N TRP A 332 16.94 -5.38 -8.83
CA TRP A 332 17.23 -4.92 -7.48
C TRP A 332 17.07 -6.03 -6.44
N ILE A 333 16.05 -6.87 -6.56
CA ILE A 333 15.86 -8.05 -5.70
C ILE A 333 17.07 -8.98 -5.78
N GLU A 334 17.55 -9.26 -6.99
CA GLU A 334 18.74 -10.08 -7.23
C GLU A 334 20.01 -9.44 -6.65
N ASP A 335 20.29 -8.17 -6.96
CA ASP A 335 21.44 -7.40 -6.50
C ASP A 335 21.53 -7.33 -4.95
N LYS A 336 20.40 -7.44 -4.27
CA LYS A 336 20.31 -7.45 -2.80
C LYS A 336 20.28 -8.86 -2.18
N GLY A 337 20.30 -9.89 -3.00
CA GLY A 337 20.26 -11.28 -2.57
C GLY A 337 18.94 -11.70 -1.92
N LEU A 338 17.85 -10.94 -2.18
CA LEU A 338 16.52 -11.19 -1.62
C LEU A 338 15.82 -12.38 -2.31
N ASN A 339 16.42 -12.95 -3.35
CA ASN A 339 15.93 -14.12 -4.08
C ASN A 339 16.66 -15.43 -3.70
N GLN A 340 17.59 -15.41 -2.73
CA GLN A 340 18.51 -16.53 -2.45
C GLN A 340 18.17 -17.31 -1.17
N SER A 341 17.13 -16.94 -0.43
CA SER A 341 16.72 -17.59 0.83
C SER A 341 15.65 -18.65 0.63
#